data_cea42d059d527819d2fcc2f1abe1ea36
#
_entry.id   cea42d059d527819d2fcc2f1abe1ea36
#
_cell.length_a   1.000
_cell.length_b   1.000
_cell.length_c   1.000
_cell.angle_alpha   90.00
_cell.angle_beta   90.00
_cell.angle_gamma   90.00
#
_symmetry.space_group_name_H-M   'P 1'
#
loop_
_entity.id
_entity.type
_entity.pdbx_description
1 polymer ?
#
loop_
_entity_poly.entity_id
_entity_poly.type
_entity_poly.pdbx_seq_one_letter_code
_entity_poly.pdbx_strand_id
1 'polypeptide(L)'
;MDKFIDRFEAGVILAKYLKDFANKPNVIILALPRGGVPVAYEIANALSAPLEVFVVRKLGLPGHEELAIGAIASGGTVFFNEPLINQLNLDRLSIQHVIEKEREELQRREHLYRGSNPFPDLKEKIVIVVDDGIATGATMMAAIEAIRIHRPKSIVIAVPVAAYSTCEELAPLVEKIVCPLKPIDFYAVGLWYENFPQTSDTEVIALLKKSPSIHSSSG
;
A
#
# COMPACT_ATOMS: atom_id res chain seq x y z
N MET A 1 -17.18 1.77 -18.16
CA MET A 1 -16.33 2.89 -17.66
C MET A 1 -14.98 2.69 -18.29
N ASP A 2 -14.51 3.68 -19.05
CA ASP A 2 -13.27 3.53 -19.80
C ASP A 2 -12.08 4.15 -19.07
N LYS A 3 -12.32 5.18 -18.24
CA LYS A 3 -11.33 5.87 -17.41
C LYS A 3 -11.99 6.50 -16.19
N PHE A 4 -11.18 6.81 -15.17
CA PHE A 4 -11.58 7.65 -14.03
C PHE A 4 -11.23 9.12 -14.33
N ILE A 5 -12.01 10.06 -13.79
CA ILE A 5 -11.69 11.49 -13.90
C ILE A 5 -10.37 11.76 -13.16
N ASP A 6 -10.28 11.31 -11.92
CA ASP A 6 -9.11 11.44 -11.06
C ASP A 6 -9.09 10.38 -9.94
N ARG A 7 -8.11 10.48 -9.03
CA ARG A 7 -7.98 9.55 -7.90
C ARG A 7 -9.12 9.67 -6.88
N PHE A 8 -9.73 10.83 -6.72
CA PHE A 8 -10.84 11.03 -5.79
C PHE A 8 -12.09 10.32 -6.32
N GLU A 9 -12.46 10.53 -7.59
CA GLU A 9 -13.58 9.79 -8.20
C GLU A 9 -13.37 8.28 -8.12
N ALA A 10 -12.15 7.83 -8.40
CA ALA A 10 -11.79 6.41 -8.30
C ALA A 10 -12.03 5.86 -6.88
N GLY A 11 -11.67 6.63 -5.86
CA GLY A 11 -11.93 6.29 -4.45
C GLY A 11 -13.41 6.20 -4.11
N VAL A 12 -14.22 7.16 -4.58
CA VAL A 12 -15.68 7.16 -4.41
C VAL A 12 -16.32 5.93 -5.06
N ILE A 13 -15.84 5.54 -6.24
CA ILE A 13 -16.31 4.34 -6.94
C ILE A 13 -15.94 3.08 -6.17
N LEU A 14 -14.66 2.94 -5.74
CA LEU A 14 -14.20 1.79 -4.94
C LEU A 14 -14.96 1.63 -3.63
N ALA A 15 -15.28 2.73 -2.96
CA ALA A 15 -16.02 2.71 -1.71
C ALA A 15 -17.38 1.99 -1.84
N LYS A 16 -18.05 2.10 -3.01
CA LYS A 16 -19.33 1.41 -3.27
C LYS A 16 -19.19 -0.12 -3.25
N TYR A 17 -18.04 -0.65 -3.67
CA TYR A 17 -17.74 -2.09 -3.64
C TYR A 17 -17.28 -2.58 -2.27
N LEU A 18 -16.95 -1.66 -1.38
CA LEU A 18 -16.43 -1.93 -0.03
C LEU A 18 -17.44 -1.65 1.09
N LYS A 19 -18.69 -1.29 0.76
CA LYS A 19 -19.73 -0.92 1.72
C LYS A 19 -19.95 -1.92 2.84
N ASP A 20 -19.69 -3.21 2.58
CA ASP A 20 -19.84 -4.28 3.59
C ASP A 20 -18.82 -4.16 4.73
N PHE A 21 -17.79 -3.34 4.57
CA PHE A 21 -16.79 -3.03 5.59
C PHE A 21 -17.09 -1.75 6.38
N ALA A 22 -18.15 -1.01 6.02
CA ALA A 22 -18.48 0.25 6.66
C ALA A 22 -18.83 0.07 8.14
N ASN A 23 -18.41 1.04 8.97
CA ASN A 23 -18.69 1.12 10.40
C ASN A 23 -18.23 -0.12 11.21
N LYS A 24 -17.25 -0.87 10.73
CA LYS A 24 -16.67 -2.01 11.45
C LYS A 24 -15.45 -1.55 12.26
N PRO A 25 -15.42 -1.77 13.59
CA PRO A 25 -14.35 -1.24 14.45
C PRO A 25 -12.99 -1.89 14.22
N ASN A 26 -12.97 -3.06 13.58
CA ASN A 26 -11.76 -3.80 13.27
C ASN A 26 -11.24 -3.58 11.84
N VAL A 27 -11.81 -2.64 11.08
CA VAL A 27 -11.33 -2.28 9.74
C VAL A 27 -10.31 -1.15 9.86
N ILE A 28 -9.22 -1.28 9.11
CA ILE A 28 -8.23 -0.23 8.91
C ILE A 28 -7.84 -0.15 7.43
N ILE A 29 -7.67 1.08 6.93
CA ILE A 29 -7.27 1.34 5.56
C ILE A 29 -5.80 1.74 5.55
N LEU A 30 -5.00 1.04 4.77
CA LEU A 30 -3.59 1.32 4.55
C LEU A 30 -3.37 1.79 3.11
N ALA A 31 -2.97 3.06 2.96
CA ALA A 31 -2.66 3.63 1.66
C ALA A 31 -1.18 3.49 1.32
N LEU A 32 -0.88 3.02 0.12
CA LEU A 32 0.49 3.06 -0.40
C LEU A 32 0.78 4.48 -0.93
N PRO A 33 1.64 5.23 -0.24
CA PRO A 33 1.91 6.60 -0.66
C PRO A 33 2.77 6.65 -1.94
N ARG A 34 2.63 7.68 -2.76
CA ARG A 34 1.76 8.84 -2.53
C ARG A 34 0.40 8.69 -3.22
N GLY A 35 0.35 8.07 -4.40
CA GLY A 35 -0.83 8.01 -5.27
C GLY A 35 -2.04 7.30 -4.65
N GLY A 36 -1.82 6.30 -3.79
CA GLY A 36 -2.90 5.59 -3.11
C GLY A 36 -3.65 6.43 -2.07
N VAL A 37 -3.06 7.52 -1.56
CA VAL A 37 -3.66 8.29 -0.46
C VAL A 37 -4.95 9.03 -0.86
N PRO A 38 -5.05 9.73 -2.01
CA PRO A 38 -6.32 10.34 -2.42
C PRO A 38 -7.44 9.33 -2.62
N VAL A 39 -7.14 8.15 -3.19
CA VAL A 39 -8.11 7.06 -3.37
C VAL A 39 -8.57 6.54 -2.00
N ALA A 40 -7.63 6.25 -1.10
CA ALA A 40 -7.90 5.73 0.23
C ALA A 40 -8.66 6.71 1.12
N TYR A 41 -8.46 8.01 0.94
CA TYR A 41 -9.18 9.06 1.67
C TYR A 41 -10.69 8.98 1.45
N GLU A 42 -11.13 8.83 0.21
CA GLU A 42 -12.55 8.68 -0.11
C GLU A 42 -13.13 7.38 0.46
N ILE A 43 -12.36 6.29 0.37
CA ILE A 43 -12.76 5.01 0.96
C ILE A 43 -12.89 5.13 2.48
N ALA A 44 -11.92 5.73 3.15
CA ALA A 44 -11.90 5.91 4.60
C ALA A 44 -13.11 6.71 5.11
N ASN A 45 -13.41 7.80 4.43
CA ASN A 45 -14.58 8.63 4.76
C ASN A 45 -15.89 7.86 4.56
N ALA A 46 -16.06 7.17 3.44
CA ALA A 46 -17.27 6.42 3.13
C ALA A 46 -17.49 5.23 4.08
N LEU A 47 -16.40 4.60 4.55
CA LEU A 47 -16.49 3.45 5.47
C LEU A 47 -16.45 3.85 6.94
N SER A 48 -16.18 5.11 7.26
CA SER A 48 -15.89 5.60 8.63
C SER A 48 -14.79 4.76 9.28
N ALA A 49 -13.75 4.43 8.52
CA ALA A 49 -12.63 3.60 8.95
C ALA A 49 -11.33 4.43 9.04
N PRO A 50 -10.45 4.16 10.01
CA PRO A 50 -9.20 4.88 10.13
C PRO A 50 -8.32 4.66 8.90
N LEU A 51 -7.65 5.73 8.45
CA LEU A 51 -6.71 5.75 7.36
C LEU A 51 -5.30 5.96 7.88
N GLU A 52 -4.37 5.16 7.36
CA GLU A 52 -2.95 5.28 7.64
C GLU A 52 -2.13 5.04 6.38
N VAL A 53 -0.91 5.57 6.30
CA VAL A 53 0.02 5.25 5.22
C VAL A 53 0.80 3.98 5.55
N PHE A 54 1.06 3.18 4.53
CA PHE A 54 1.93 2.02 4.61
C PHE A 54 3.07 2.17 3.61
N VAL A 55 4.24 2.52 4.12
CA VAL A 55 5.42 2.75 3.28
C VAL A 55 6.14 1.43 3.06
N VAL A 56 6.49 1.14 1.82
CA VAL A 56 7.29 -0.02 1.43
C VAL A 56 8.52 0.47 0.67
N ARG A 57 9.68 -0.07 1.02
CA ARG A 57 10.96 0.20 0.35
C ARG A 57 11.58 -1.11 -0.09
N LYS A 58 11.90 -1.22 -1.38
CA LYS A 58 12.64 -2.39 -1.89
C LYS A 58 14.08 -2.33 -1.42
N LEU A 59 14.62 -3.48 -1.08
CA LEU A 59 16.05 -3.67 -0.80
C LEU A 59 16.72 -4.11 -2.11
N GLY A 60 17.37 -3.17 -2.80
CA GLY A 60 18.07 -3.46 -4.05
C GLY A 60 19.40 -4.20 -3.82
N LEU A 61 19.75 -5.08 -4.74
CA LEU A 61 21.06 -5.74 -4.71
C LEU A 61 22.18 -4.70 -4.91
N PRO A 62 23.22 -4.66 -4.05
CA PRO A 62 24.36 -3.78 -4.26
C PRO A 62 24.98 -3.94 -5.64
N GLY A 63 25.08 -2.83 -6.39
CA GLY A 63 25.56 -2.82 -7.79
C GLY A 63 24.53 -3.23 -8.85
N HIS A 64 23.34 -3.69 -8.45
CA HIS A 64 22.21 -4.01 -9.32
C HIS A 64 20.91 -3.64 -8.62
N GLU A 65 20.70 -2.35 -8.34
CA GLU A 65 19.63 -1.84 -7.49
C GLU A 65 18.21 -2.16 -8.00
N GLU A 66 18.08 -2.41 -9.32
CA GLU A 66 16.81 -2.84 -9.93
C GLU A 66 16.39 -4.27 -9.49
N LEU A 67 17.35 -5.10 -9.06
CA LEU A 67 17.09 -6.44 -8.58
C LEU A 67 16.80 -6.39 -7.07
N ALA A 68 15.55 -6.58 -6.68
CA ALA A 68 15.14 -6.55 -5.29
C ALA A 68 15.46 -7.88 -4.59
N ILE A 69 16.30 -7.82 -3.55
CA ILE A 69 16.62 -8.96 -2.67
C ILE A 69 15.68 -9.07 -1.48
N GLY A 70 14.78 -8.11 -1.32
CA GLY A 70 13.80 -8.06 -0.25
C GLY A 70 13.09 -6.73 -0.20
N ALA A 71 12.45 -6.45 0.92
CA ALA A 71 11.87 -5.15 1.22
C ALA A 71 11.83 -4.86 2.71
N ILE A 72 11.73 -3.57 3.04
CA ILE A 72 11.44 -3.06 4.37
C ILE A 72 10.14 -2.24 4.31
N ALA A 73 9.31 -2.37 5.33
CA ALA A 73 8.01 -1.71 5.35
C ALA A 73 7.67 -1.08 6.70
N SER A 74 6.63 -0.26 6.71
CA SER A 74 6.06 0.37 7.91
C SER A 74 5.91 -0.63 9.05
N GLY A 75 6.19 -0.16 10.28
CA GLY A 75 6.30 -1.03 11.44
C GLY A 75 7.66 -1.73 11.58
N GLY A 76 8.66 -1.36 10.74
CA GLY A 76 10.04 -1.87 10.82
C GLY A 76 10.23 -3.30 10.30
N THR A 77 9.23 -3.85 9.64
CA THR A 77 9.27 -5.21 9.10
C THR A 77 10.25 -5.32 7.93
N VAL A 78 11.13 -6.30 7.99
CA VAL A 78 12.06 -6.65 6.89
C VAL A 78 11.78 -8.08 6.47
N PHE A 79 11.70 -8.32 5.16
CA PHE A 79 11.63 -9.67 4.61
C PHE A 79 12.52 -9.78 3.38
N PHE A 80 12.94 -11.01 3.07
CA PHE A 80 13.92 -11.29 2.06
C PHE A 80 13.42 -12.32 1.04
N ASN A 81 13.93 -12.20 -0.18
CA ASN A 81 13.87 -13.26 -1.16
C ASN A 81 15.01 -14.25 -0.89
N GLU A 82 14.80 -15.15 0.09
CA GLU A 82 15.78 -16.12 0.54
C GLU A 82 16.37 -16.98 -0.61
N PRO A 83 15.56 -17.50 -1.56
CA PRO A 83 16.10 -18.21 -2.72
C PRO A 83 17.12 -17.39 -3.50
N LEU A 84 16.82 -16.12 -3.74
CA LEU A 84 17.71 -15.22 -4.48
C LEU A 84 19.00 -14.90 -3.71
N ILE A 85 18.89 -14.64 -2.41
CA ILE A 85 20.05 -14.38 -1.55
C ILE A 85 21.01 -15.58 -1.54
N ASN A 86 20.46 -16.78 -1.40
CA ASN A 86 21.23 -18.02 -1.41
C ASN A 86 21.90 -18.28 -2.75
N GLN A 87 21.17 -18.02 -3.85
CA GLN A 87 21.70 -18.20 -5.22
C GLN A 87 22.86 -17.25 -5.52
N LEU A 88 22.78 -16.01 -5.02
CA LEU A 88 23.77 -14.96 -5.27
C LEU A 88 24.94 -14.98 -4.29
N ASN A 89 24.93 -15.84 -3.26
CA ASN A 89 25.96 -15.91 -2.22
C ASN A 89 26.29 -14.55 -1.61
N LEU A 90 25.25 -13.74 -1.31
CA LEU A 90 25.44 -12.38 -0.82
C LEU A 90 26.04 -12.36 0.59
N ASP A 91 27.03 -11.50 0.78
CA ASP A 91 27.59 -11.32 2.10
C ASP A 91 26.65 -10.52 3.02
N ARG A 92 26.65 -10.88 4.33
CA ARG A 92 25.74 -10.30 5.33
C ARG A 92 25.99 -8.82 5.56
N LEU A 93 27.22 -8.33 5.41
CA LEU A 93 27.56 -6.93 5.66
C LEU A 93 26.97 -6.04 4.56
N SER A 94 27.08 -6.45 3.30
CA SER A 94 26.47 -5.75 2.17
C SER A 94 24.95 -5.64 2.31
N ILE A 95 24.28 -6.74 2.71
CA ILE A 95 22.83 -6.76 2.96
C ILE A 95 22.48 -5.81 4.11
N GLN A 96 23.22 -5.83 5.20
CA GLN A 96 22.96 -4.98 6.36
C GLN A 96 23.08 -3.49 6.00
N HIS A 97 24.06 -3.11 5.20
CA HIS A 97 24.22 -1.71 4.74
C HIS A 97 23.00 -1.23 3.92
N VAL A 98 22.50 -2.08 3.03
CA VAL A 98 21.26 -1.76 2.25
C VAL A 98 20.07 -1.59 3.19
N ILE A 99 19.91 -2.48 4.17
CA ILE A 99 18.81 -2.39 5.16
C ILE A 99 18.90 -1.07 5.94
N GLU A 100 20.08 -0.70 6.43
CA GLU A 100 20.26 0.53 7.21
C GLU A 100 19.89 1.78 6.38
N LYS A 101 20.39 1.86 5.15
CA LYS A 101 20.06 2.96 4.22
C LYS A 101 18.55 3.08 3.96
N GLU A 102 17.91 1.96 3.64
CA GLU A 102 16.46 1.97 3.34
C GLU A 102 15.61 2.15 4.60
N ARG A 103 16.10 1.74 5.78
CA ARG A 103 15.46 2.00 7.07
C ARG A 103 15.44 3.49 7.42
N GLU A 104 16.54 4.20 7.21
CA GLU A 104 16.60 5.64 7.42
C GLU A 104 15.60 6.38 6.54
N GLU A 105 15.53 6.03 5.26
CA GLU A 105 14.57 6.63 4.33
C GLU A 105 13.12 6.26 4.68
N LEU A 106 12.86 5.02 5.11
CA LEU A 106 11.56 4.60 5.60
C LEU A 106 11.12 5.45 6.79
N GLN A 107 11.99 5.58 7.81
CA GLN A 107 11.72 6.37 9.01
C GLN A 107 11.50 7.85 8.68
N ARG A 108 12.27 8.41 7.77
CA ARG A 108 12.09 9.78 7.29
C ARG A 108 10.69 9.99 6.69
N ARG A 109 10.23 9.06 5.84
CA ARG A 109 8.89 9.13 5.23
C ARG A 109 7.79 8.90 6.26
N GLU A 110 7.95 7.94 7.15
CA GLU A 110 6.97 7.70 8.22
C GLU A 110 6.83 8.92 9.12
N HIS A 111 7.95 9.55 9.51
CA HIS A 111 7.92 10.76 10.30
C HIS A 111 7.25 11.93 9.57
N LEU A 112 7.51 12.06 8.26
CA LEU A 112 6.88 13.09 7.42
C LEU A 112 5.36 12.97 7.40
N TYR A 113 4.81 11.76 7.27
CA TYR A 113 3.38 11.53 7.11
C TYR A 113 2.64 11.32 8.44
N ARG A 114 3.27 10.69 9.41
CA ARG A 114 2.67 10.28 10.69
C ARG A 114 3.14 11.12 11.89
N GLY A 115 4.23 11.87 11.73
CA GLY A 115 4.90 12.54 12.85
C GLY A 115 5.47 11.52 13.83
N SER A 116 5.24 11.75 15.12
CA SER A 116 5.68 10.84 16.22
C SER A 116 4.66 9.77 16.59
N ASN A 117 3.53 9.67 15.89
CA ASN A 117 2.55 8.62 16.16
C ASN A 117 3.13 7.23 15.81
N PRO A 118 2.94 6.22 16.68
CA PRO A 118 3.41 4.87 16.41
C PRO A 118 2.62 4.24 15.26
N PHE A 119 3.24 3.24 14.60
CA PHE A 119 2.52 2.41 13.64
C PHE A 119 1.39 1.66 14.34
N PRO A 120 0.16 1.61 13.77
CA PRO A 120 -0.97 0.95 14.39
C PRO A 120 -0.79 -0.56 14.51
N ASP A 121 -1.39 -1.14 15.54
CA ASP A 121 -1.49 -2.58 15.66
C ASP A 121 -2.49 -3.12 14.62
N LEU A 122 -2.02 -4.01 13.75
CA LEU A 122 -2.82 -4.66 12.71
C LEU A 122 -3.36 -6.04 13.13
N LYS A 123 -2.96 -6.52 14.31
CA LYS A 123 -3.39 -7.85 14.77
C LYS A 123 -4.92 -7.93 14.83
N GLU A 124 -5.48 -9.01 14.26
CA GLU A 124 -6.93 -9.27 14.17
C GLU A 124 -7.74 -8.17 13.45
N LYS A 125 -7.08 -7.25 12.73
CA LYS A 125 -7.75 -6.25 11.90
C LYS A 125 -8.06 -6.81 10.50
N ILE A 126 -9.13 -6.28 9.91
CA ILE A 126 -9.37 -6.36 8.47
C ILE A 126 -8.61 -5.20 7.85
N VAL A 127 -7.56 -5.50 7.10
CA VAL A 127 -6.68 -4.50 6.48
C VAL A 127 -7.09 -4.34 5.02
N ILE A 128 -7.51 -3.13 4.64
CA ILE A 128 -7.78 -2.77 3.24
C ILE A 128 -6.58 -2.00 2.72
N VAL A 129 -5.81 -2.60 1.82
CA VAL A 129 -4.63 -1.99 1.20
C VAL A 129 -5.06 -1.29 -0.08
N VAL A 130 -4.70 -0.02 -0.21
CA VAL A 130 -5.16 0.85 -1.30
C VAL A 130 -3.98 1.45 -2.04
N ASP A 131 -4.05 1.43 -3.38
CA ASP A 131 -3.17 2.17 -4.27
C ASP A 131 -3.98 2.80 -5.40
N ASP A 132 -3.39 3.71 -6.20
CA ASP A 132 -4.04 4.34 -7.35
C ASP A 132 -4.10 3.44 -8.60
N GLY A 133 -3.39 2.34 -8.60
CA GLY A 133 -3.38 1.30 -9.62
C GLY A 133 -2.19 0.36 -9.48
N ILE A 134 -2.29 -0.80 -10.09
CA ILE A 134 -1.24 -1.82 -10.03
C ILE A 134 -0.78 -2.19 -11.44
N ALA A 135 0.50 -1.97 -11.73
CA ALA A 135 1.14 -2.45 -12.96
C ALA A 135 1.74 -3.85 -12.75
N THR A 136 2.98 -3.95 -12.28
CA THR A 136 3.68 -5.22 -12.05
C THR A 136 3.30 -5.91 -10.74
N GLY A 137 2.65 -5.20 -9.82
CA GLY A 137 2.28 -5.74 -8.51
C GLY A 137 3.40 -5.85 -7.48
N ALA A 138 4.65 -5.56 -7.83
CA ALA A 138 5.79 -5.77 -6.94
C ALA A 138 5.69 -5.02 -5.60
N THR A 139 5.23 -3.77 -5.61
CA THR A 139 5.05 -2.99 -4.38
C THR A 139 3.88 -3.52 -3.54
N MET A 140 2.78 -3.89 -4.19
CA MET A 140 1.61 -4.47 -3.52
C MET A 140 1.95 -5.82 -2.90
N MET A 141 2.67 -6.67 -3.63
CA MET A 141 3.13 -7.97 -3.13
C MET A 141 4.01 -7.82 -1.89
N ALA A 142 4.96 -6.90 -1.94
CA ALA A 142 5.81 -6.56 -0.80
C ALA A 142 5.01 -6.01 0.40
N ALA A 143 3.99 -5.20 0.14
CA ALA A 143 3.08 -4.70 1.18
C ALA A 143 2.31 -5.84 1.85
N ILE A 144 1.75 -6.77 1.08
CA ILE A 144 1.01 -7.93 1.60
C ILE A 144 1.90 -8.80 2.49
N GLU A 145 3.11 -9.12 2.04
CA GLU A 145 4.06 -9.92 2.82
C GLU A 145 4.41 -9.25 4.16
N ALA A 146 4.68 -7.95 4.15
CA ALA A 146 4.96 -7.20 5.36
C ALA A 146 3.75 -7.12 6.30
N ILE A 147 2.54 -6.87 5.77
CA ILE A 147 1.30 -6.80 6.55
C ILE A 147 1.00 -8.14 7.22
N ARG A 148 1.25 -9.28 6.56
CA ARG A 148 1.01 -10.61 7.13
C ARG A 148 1.80 -10.88 8.40
N ILE A 149 3.01 -10.33 8.53
CA ILE A 149 3.84 -10.48 9.72
C ILE A 149 3.14 -9.90 10.95
N HIS A 150 2.31 -8.88 10.76
CA HIS A 150 1.49 -8.27 11.82
C HIS A 150 0.23 -9.08 12.17
N ARG A 151 0.00 -10.24 11.56
CA ARG A 151 -1.10 -11.17 11.84
C ARG A 151 -2.50 -10.53 11.76
N PRO A 152 -2.84 -9.86 10.66
CA PRO A 152 -4.19 -9.35 10.47
C PRO A 152 -5.20 -10.51 10.38
N LYS A 153 -6.47 -10.22 10.63
CA LYS A 153 -7.56 -11.18 10.42
C LYS A 153 -7.73 -11.49 8.94
N SER A 154 -7.66 -10.47 8.10
CA SER A 154 -7.76 -10.59 6.65
C SER A 154 -7.13 -9.40 5.93
N ILE A 155 -6.72 -9.60 4.68
CA ILE A 155 -6.18 -8.57 3.80
C ILE A 155 -7.08 -8.46 2.58
N VAL A 156 -7.51 -7.23 2.27
CA VAL A 156 -8.28 -6.89 1.08
C VAL A 156 -7.48 -5.89 0.25
N ILE A 157 -7.34 -6.12 -1.05
CA ILE A 157 -6.77 -5.14 -1.98
C ILE A 157 -7.91 -4.32 -2.58
N ALA A 158 -7.76 -3.00 -2.59
CA ALA A 158 -8.69 -2.10 -3.26
C ALA A 158 -7.93 -1.11 -4.14
N VAL A 159 -8.04 -1.29 -5.46
CA VAL A 159 -7.38 -0.46 -6.47
C VAL A 159 -8.32 -0.18 -7.63
N PRO A 160 -8.28 1.02 -8.22
CA PRO A 160 -9.17 1.37 -9.33
C PRO A 160 -8.90 0.54 -10.58
N VAL A 161 -7.63 0.28 -10.87
CA VAL A 161 -7.18 -0.44 -12.06
C VAL A 161 -5.95 -1.28 -11.78
N ALA A 162 -5.89 -2.45 -12.39
CA ALA A 162 -4.71 -3.31 -12.38
C ALA A 162 -4.64 -4.15 -13.66
N ALA A 163 -3.44 -4.53 -14.08
CA ALA A 163 -3.30 -5.52 -15.14
C ALA A 163 -4.03 -6.82 -14.78
N TYR A 164 -4.72 -7.42 -15.73
CA TYR A 164 -5.49 -8.65 -15.48
C TYR A 164 -4.59 -9.75 -14.91
N SER A 165 -3.43 -9.99 -15.51
CA SER A 165 -2.46 -10.99 -15.04
C SER A 165 -2.00 -10.74 -13.61
N THR A 166 -1.75 -9.48 -13.25
CA THR A 166 -1.33 -9.12 -11.89
C THR A 166 -2.44 -9.37 -10.87
N CYS A 167 -3.71 -9.14 -11.24
CA CYS A 167 -4.83 -9.51 -10.37
C CYS A 167 -4.89 -11.03 -10.10
N GLU A 168 -4.66 -11.84 -11.13
CA GLU A 168 -4.62 -13.31 -11.00
C GLU A 168 -3.46 -13.78 -10.09
N GLU A 169 -2.30 -13.14 -10.19
CA GLU A 169 -1.15 -13.45 -9.35
C GLU A 169 -1.37 -13.05 -7.88
N LEU A 170 -2.06 -11.93 -7.64
CA LEU A 170 -2.34 -11.44 -6.29
C LEU A 170 -3.54 -12.12 -5.62
N ALA A 171 -4.49 -12.65 -6.40
CA ALA A 171 -5.73 -13.23 -5.87
C ALA A 171 -5.51 -14.35 -4.83
N PRO A 172 -4.58 -15.30 -5.01
CA PRO A 172 -4.33 -16.35 -4.01
C PRO A 172 -3.66 -15.83 -2.74
N LEU A 173 -3.17 -14.59 -2.73
CA LEU A 173 -2.44 -14.00 -1.62
C LEU A 173 -3.33 -13.23 -0.64
N VAL A 174 -4.59 -12.99 -0.93
CA VAL A 174 -5.50 -12.16 -0.13
C VAL A 174 -6.92 -12.70 -0.13
N GLU A 175 -7.75 -12.27 0.82
CA GLU A 175 -9.13 -12.72 0.87
C GLU A 175 -10.00 -12.13 -0.24
N LYS A 176 -9.68 -10.92 -0.69
CA LYS A 176 -10.48 -10.25 -1.72
C LYS A 176 -9.64 -9.21 -2.48
N ILE A 177 -9.87 -9.11 -3.79
CA ILE A 177 -9.40 -7.99 -4.61
C ILE A 177 -10.62 -7.24 -5.14
N VAL A 178 -10.71 -5.96 -4.83
CA VAL A 178 -11.66 -5.02 -5.41
C VAL A 178 -10.92 -4.18 -6.44
N CYS A 179 -11.16 -4.48 -7.71
CA CYS A 179 -10.54 -3.81 -8.85
C CYS A 179 -11.57 -3.71 -9.98
N PRO A 180 -12.20 -2.54 -10.18
CA PRO A 180 -13.23 -2.36 -11.21
C PRO A 180 -12.71 -2.49 -12.64
N LEU A 181 -11.50 -2.01 -12.93
CA LEU A 181 -10.90 -2.09 -14.26
C LEU A 181 -9.72 -3.07 -14.27
N LYS A 182 -9.85 -4.13 -15.09
CA LYS A 182 -8.81 -5.17 -15.23
C LYS A 182 -8.48 -5.37 -16.71
N PRO A 183 -7.81 -4.40 -17.34
CA PRO A 183 -7.43 -4.52 -18.75
C PRO A 183 -6.40 -5.62 -18.97
N ILE A 184 -6.51 -6.32 -20.10
CA ILE A 184 -5.51 -7.29 -20.56
C ILE A 184 -4.28 -6.54 -21.05
N ASP A 185 -4.50 -5.51 -21.90
CA ASP A 185 -3.44 -4.64 -22.41
C ASP A 185 -3.23 -3.48 -21.44
N PHE A 186 -2.28 -3.66 -20.53
CA PHE A 186 -1.95 -2.68 -19.50
C PHE A 186 -0.55 -2.11 -19.71
N TYR A 187 -0.45 -0.82 -19.98
CA TYR A 187 0.83 -0.15 -20.20
C TYR A 187 1.27 0.69 -18.99
N ALA A 188 0.38 1.50 -18.44
CA ALA A 188 0.66 2.36 -17.29
C ALA A 188 -0.63 2.75 -16.56
N VAL A 189 -0.53 2.93 -15.23
CA VAL A 189 -1.66 3.34 -14.38
C VAL A 189 -2.30 4.64 -14.86
N GLY A 190 -1.48 5.66 -15.16
CA GLY A 190 -1.96 6.99 -15.54
C GLY A 190 -2.82 7.04 -16.81
N LEU A 191 -2.74 6.04 -17.69
CA LEU A 191 -3.57 5.98 -18.90
C LEU A 191 -5.06 5.71 -18.61
N TRP A 192 -5.36 5.26 -17.40
CA TRP A 192 -6.72 4.94 -16.93
C TRP A 192 -7.37 6.09 -16.16
N TYR A 193 -6.72 7.26 -16.17
CA TYR A 193 -7.22 8.50 -15.60
C TYR A 193 -7.22 9.62 -16.64
N GLU A 194 -8.18 10.53 -16.54
CA GLU A 194 -8.18 11.77 -17.32
C GLU A 194 -7.16 12.76 -16.74
N ASN A 195 -7.14 12.89 -15.40
CA ASN A 195 -6.25 13.74 -14.65
C ASN A 195 -5.42 12.90 -13.68
N PHE A 196 -4.11 12.79 -13.95
CA PHE A 196 -3.20 11.98 -13.15
C PHE A 196 -1.93 12.75 -12.73
N PRO A 197 -2.08 13.94 -12.08
CA PRO A 197 -0.91 14.67 -11.59
C PRO A 197 -0.20 13.88 -10.49
N GLN A 198 1.08 14.19 -10.27
CA GLN A 198 1.83 13.60 -9.16
C GLN A 198 1.26 14.12 -7.83
N THR A 199 0.87 13.23 -6.94
CA THR A 199 0.44 13.56 -5.57
C THR A 199 1.66 14.05 -4.78
N SER A 200 1.56 15.23 -4.15
CA SER A 200 2.63 15.80 -3.34
C SER A 200 2.60 15.30 -1.90
N ASP A 201 3.73 15.40 -1.18
CA ASP A 201 3.79 15.12 0.25
C ASP A 201 2.86 16.04 1.06
N THR A 202 2.75 17.30 0.65
CA THR A 202 1.82 18.26 1.29
C THR A 202 0.37 17.81 1.17
N GLU A 203 -0.04 17.32 -0.01
CA GLU A 203 -1.37 16.79 -0.26
C GLU A 203 -1.63 15.54 0.61
N VAL A 204 -0.67 14.61 0.67
CA VAL A 204 -0.76 13.40 1.53
C VAL A 204 -1.00 13.81 2.98
N ILE A 205 -0.18 14.72 3.52
CA ILE A 205 -0.31 15.18 4.91
C ILE A 205 -1.67 15.83 5.16
N ALA A 206 -2.14 16.67 4.22
CA ALA A 206 -3.42 17.34 4.35
C ALA A 206 -4.60 16.35 4.37
N LEU A 207 -4.58 15.31 3.52
CA LEU A 207 -5.60 14.28 3.46
C LEU A 207 -5.62 13.40 4.72
N LEU A 208 -4.44 13.00 5.21
CA LEU A 208 -4.33 12.23 6.46
C LEU A 208 -4.89 12.99 7.67
N LYS A 209 -4.63 14.28 7.76
CA LYS A 209 -5.18 15.12 8.85
C LYS A 209 -6.70 15.26 8.84
N LYS A 210 -7.31 15.16 7.66
CA LYS A 210 -8.77 15.28 7.48
C LYS A 210 -9.50 13.93 7.57
N SER A 211 -8.77 12.83 7.46
CA SER A 211 -9.34 11.48 7.46
C SER A 211 -9.73 11.02 8.87
N PRO A 212 -10.63 10.02 8.99
CA PRO A 212 -10.87 9.34 10.25
C PRO A 212 -9.58 8.81 10.85
N SER A 213 -9.33 9.07 12.14
CA SER A 213 -8.10 8.65 12.82
C SER A 213 -8.36 7.52 13.82
N ILE A 214 -7.33 6.74 14.13
CA ILE A 214 -7.38 5.65 15.11
C ILE A 214 -7.69 6.19 16.51
N HIS A 215 -7.33 7.46 16.78
CA HIS A 215 -7.45 8.08 18.11
C HIS A 215 -8.78 8.79 18.36
N SER A 216 -9.71 8.84 17.40
CA SER A 216 -11.02 9.50 17.55
C SER A 216 -12.11 8.62 18.17
N SER A 217 -11.78 7.40 18.62
CA SER A 217 -12.76 6.46 19.21
C SER A 217 -12.75 6.41 20.74
N SER A 218 -12.30 7.45 21.41
CA SER A 218 -12.33 7.58 22.87
C SER A 218 -13.13 8.83 23.24
N GLY A 219 -14.44 8.72 23.11
CA GLY A 219 -15.44 9.71 23.55
C GLY A 219 -16.72 9.01 23.97
#